data_8b972ff04dd65d130e755a9b05203840
#
_entry.id   8b972ff04dd65d130e755a9b05203840
#
_cell.length_a   1.000
_cell.length_b   1.000
_cell.length_c   1.000
_cell.angle_alpha   90.00
_cell.angle_beta   90.00
_cell.angle_gamma   90.00
#
_symmetry.space_group_name_H-M   'P 1'
#
loop_
_entity.id
_entity.type
_entity.pdbx_description
1 polymer ?
#
loop_
_entity_poly.entity_id
_entity_poly.type
_entity_poly.pdbx_seq_one_letter_code
_entity_poly.pdbx_strand_id
1 'polypeptide(L)'
;AGMETGAGNPDFLRGMAPAETHAPAVQTLLDAGATLVGKAITDELAFGLAGENFHYGTPLNSAAPDRIPGGSSSGSVSAVAGGVCDTALGTDTGGSMRVPASHCGVYGIRTTHGRVPIEGVVPLAHSFDTVGWFARDPEMLLRVGEVLLPDFEMKPMPTRLMVVTDALAELEPSAV
;
A
#
# COMPACT_ATOMS: atom_id res chain seq x y z
N ALA A 1 12.26 -7.48 10.57
CA ALA A 1 13.61 -8.04 10.59
C ALA A 1 13.60 -9.53 10.24
N GLY A 2 14.73 -10.09 9.87
CA GLY A 2 14.88 -11.52 9.59
C GLY A 2 14.26 -12.04 8.30
N MET A 3 13.68 -11.18 7.49
CA MET A 3 13.07 -11.54 6.19
C MET A 3 13.77 -10.80 5.06
N GLU A 4 14.00 -11.49 3.95
CA GLU A 4 14.55 -10.89 2.74
C GLU A 4 13.59 -9.85 2.14
N THR A 5 14.15 -8.85 1.45
CA THR A 5 13.39 -7.81 0.74
C THR A 5 13.79 -7.82 -0.73
N GLY A 6 12.96 -8.46 -1.56
CA GLY A 6 13.23 -8.64 -2.98
C GLY A 6 12.74 -7.51 -3.88
N ALA A 7 11.93 -6.60 -3.36
CA ALA A 7 11.35 -5.48 -4.14
C ALA A 7 10.78 -5.92 -5.51
N GLY A 8 10.19 -7.10 -5.59
CA GLY A 8 9.62 -7.63 -6.83
C GLY A 8 10.65 -8.12 -7.88
N ASN A 9 11.93 -8.18 -7.54
CA ASN A 9 13.00 -8.60 -8.46
C ASN A 9 13.96 -9.58 -7.75
N PRO A 10 14.17 -10.81 -8.26
CA PRO A 10 15.08 -11.80 -7.65
C PRO A 10 16.55 -11.35 -7.69
N ASP A 11 16.95 -10.54 -8.65
CA ASP A 11 18.32 -10.05 -8.76
C ASP A 11 18.62 -8.98 -7.70
N PHE A 12 17.60 -8.28 -7.22
CA PHE A 12 17.72 -7.33 -6.12
C PHE A 12 18.16 -8.00 -4.81
N LEU A 13 17.85 -9.30 -4.65
CA LEU A 13 18.25 -10.09 -3.49
C LEU A 13 19.72 -10.50 -3.51
N ARG A 14 20.39 -10.45 -4.67
CA ARG A 14 21.77 -10.94 -4.79
C ARG A 14 22.73 -10.13 -3.92
N GLY A 15 23.31 -10.79 -2.93
CA GLY A 15 24.26 -10.19 -1.99
C GLY A 15 23.63 -9.36 -0.87
N MET A 16 22.31 -9.37 -0.74
CA MET A 16 21.61 -8.73 0.36
C MET A 16 21.30 -9.73 1.47
N ALA A 17 21.63 -9.36 2.69
CA ALA A 17 21.19 -10.08 3.89
C ALA A 17 19.78 -9.62 4.33
N PRO A 18 19.02 -10.49 5.02
CA PRO A 18 17.81 -10.03 5.70
C PRO A 18 18.08 -8.85 6.63
N ALA A 19 17.20 -7.86 6.62
CA ALA A 19 17.36 -6.68 7.48
C ALA A 19 17.38 -7.08 8.97
N GLU A 20 18.30 -6.49 9.73
CA GLU A 20 18.44 -6.77 11.17
C GLU A 20 17.35 -6.09 12.00
N THR A 21 16.80 -4.97 11.51
CA THR A 21 15.76 -4.20 12.18
C THR A 21 14.52 -4.09 11.31
N HIS A 22 13.37 -3.85 11.93
CA HIS A 22 12.15 -3.47 11.21
C HIS A 22 12.22 -2.01 10.77
N ALA A 23 11.56 -1.71 9.64
CA ALA A 23 11.24 -0.32 9.30
C ALA A 23 10.36 0.28 10.42
N PRO A 24 10.50 1.56 10.79
CA PRO A 24 9.74 2.18 11.88
C PRO A 24 8.24 1.97 11.78
N ALA A 25 7.65 2.12 10.59
CA ALA A 25 6.22 1.88 10.40
C ALA A 25 5.79 0.45 10.75
N VAL A 26 6.63 -0.55 10.45
CA VAL A 26 6.38 -1.96 10.83
C VAL A 26 6.54 -2.13 12.34
N GLN A 27 7.62 -1.60 12.92
CA GLN A 27 7.89 -1.72 14.36
C GLN A 27 6.75 -1.10 15.19
N THR A 28 6.29 0.08 14.81
CA THR A 28 5.17 0.77 15.49
C THR A 28 3.90 -0.09 15.53
N LEU A 29 3.57 -0.78 14.45
CA LEU A 29 2.42 -1.70 14.44
C LEU A 29 2.65 -2.93 15.33
N LEU A 30 3.86 -3.49 15.32
CA LEU A 30 4.19 -4.63 16.18
C LEU A 30 4.12 -4.25 17.67
N ASP A 31 4.60 -3.07 18.04
CA ASP A 31 4.54 -2.54 19.41
C ASP A 31 3.09 -2.29 19.86
N ALA A 32 2.20 -1.98 18.91
CA ALA A 32 0.77 -1.87 19.14
C ALA A 32 0.02 -3.23 19.18
N GLY A 33 0.76 -4.35 19.09
CA GLY A 33 0.20 -5.70 19.22
C GLY A 33 -0.21 -6.35 17.88
N ALA A 34 0.17 -5.80 16.74
CA ALA A 34 -0.05 -6.46 15.47
C ALA A 34 0.84 -7.70 15.31
N THR A 35 0.37 -8.68 14.55
CA THR A 35 1.13 -9.87 14.19
C THR A 35 1.58 -9.78 12.73
N LEU A 36 2.89 -9.90 12.50
CA LEU A 36 3.45 -9.94 11.15
C LEU A 36 3.23 -11.34 10.55
N VAL A 37 2.40 -11.43 9.52
CA VAL A 37 2.13 -12.69 8.80
C VAL A 37 3.07 -12.94 7.64
N GLY A 38 3.67 -11.90 7.07
CA GLY A 38 4.62 -12.06 5.97
C GLY A 38 4.90 -10.77 5.20
N LYS A 39 5.65 -10.91 4.12
CA LYS A 39 5.84 -9.89 3.09
C LYS A 39 5.06 -10.27 1.84
N ALA A 40 4.51 -9.26 1.19
CA ALA A 40 3.77 -9.42 -0.05
C ALA A 40 4.63 -9.04 -1.26
N ILE A 41 4.25 -9.58 -2.41
CA ILE A 41 4.85 -9.21 -3.70
C ILE A 41 4.47 -7.76 -4.05
N THR A 42 5.32 -7.12 -4.85
CA THR A 42 5.09 -5.81 -5.45
C THR A 42 5.43 -5.85 -6.93
N ASP A 43 5.00 -4.89 -7.71
CA ASP A 43 5.54 -4.68 -9.05
C ASP A 43 7.05 -4.49 -8.94
N GLU A 44 7.78 -4.86 -9.98
CA GLU A 44 9.24 -4.83 -9.96
C GLU A 44 9.77 -3.44 -9.57
N LEU A 45 10.59 -3.40 -8.51
CA LEU A 45 11.15 -2.17 -7.92
C LEU A 45 10.11 -1.09 -7.61
N ALA A 46 8.88 -1.49 -7.30
CA ALA A 46 7.72 -0.63 -7.09
C ALA A 46 7.37 0.27 -8.30
N PHE A 47 7.90 -0.06 -9.49
CA PHE A 47 7.73 0.71 -10.71
C PHE A 47 6.66 0.08 -11.63
N GLY A 48 5.41 0.39 -11.35
CA GLY A 48 4.23 -0.07 -12.09
C GLY A 48 2.94 0.28 -11.34
N LEU A 49 1.81 0.20 -12.05
CA LEU A 49 0.47 0.40 -11.49
C LEU A 49 -0.48 -0.75 -11.85
N ALA A 50 -0.01 -1.74 -12.61
CA ALA A 50 -0.83 -2.86 -13.06
C ALA A 50 -0.93 -3.98 -12.03
N GLY A 51 0.10 -4.18 -11.20
CA GLY A 51 0.20 -5.30 -10.29
C GLY A 51 0.73 -6.57 -10.94
N GLU A 52 1.25 -6.47 -12.16
CA GLU A 52 1.85 -7.57 -12.90
C GLU A 52 3.34 -7.62 -12.64
N ASN A 53 3.85 -8.76 -12.24
CA ASN A 53 5.28 -8.97 -12.01
C ASN A 53 5.79 -10.10 -12.90
N PHE A 54 6.80 -9.80 -13.69
CA PHE A 54 7.39 -10.75 -14.62
C PHE A 54 7.99 -11.99 -13.91
N HIS A 55 8.58 -11.80 -12.73
CA HIS A 55 9.30 -12.86 -12.01
C HIS A 55 8.39 -13.71 -11.12
N TYR A 56 7.33 -13.10 -10.56
CA TYR A 56 6.53 -13.72 -9.51
C TYR A 56 5.05 -13.85 -9.88
N GLY A 57 4.66 -13.38 -11.06
CA GLY A 57 3.26 -13.43 -11.53
C GLY A 57 2.41 -12.31 -10.96
N THR A 58 1.11 -12.41 -11.20
CA THR A 58 0.10 -11.42 -10.85
C THR A 58 -0.73 -11.91 -9.65
N PRO A 59 -0.77 -11.17 -8.53
CA PRO A 59 -1.65 -11.50 -7.41
C PRO A 59 -3.12 -11.44 -7.81
N LEU A 60 -3.95 -12.25 -7.15
CA LEU A 60 -5.37 -12.35 -7.44
C LEU A 60 -6.12 -11.08 -7.02
N ASN A 61 -6.91 -10.51 -7.92
CA ASN A 61 -7.95 -9.56 -7.56
C ASN A 61 -9.22 -10.32 -7.14
N SER A 62 -9.45 -10.42 -5.83
CA SER A 62 -10.60 -11.20 -5.30
C SER A 62 -11.94 -10.56 -5.61
N ALA A 63 -12.01 -9.24 -5.85
CA ALA A 63 -13.24 -8.53 -6.23
C ALA A 63 -13.60 -8.72 -7.71
N ALA A 64 -12.58 -8.94 -8.55
CA ALA A 64 -12.72 -9.13 -10.00
C ALA A 64 -11.63 -10.10 -10.49
N PRO A 65 -11.83 -11.44 -10.36
CA PRO A 65 -10.77 -12.43 -10.62
C PRO A 65 -10.23 -12.47 -12.06
N ASP A 66 -10.94 -11.89 -13.00
CA ASP A 66 -10.56 -11.73 -14.41
C ASP A 66 -9.81 -10.41 -14.70
N ARG A 67 -9.55 -9.61 -13.68
CA ARG A 67 -8.90 -8.32 -13.77
C ARG A 67 -7.61 -8.28 -12.95
N ILE A 68 -6.71 -7.36 -13.31
CA ILE A 68 -5.50 -7.09 -12.57
C ILE A 68 -5.81 -6.45 -11.20
N PRO A 69 -4.97 -6.69 -10.18
CA PRO A 69 -5.19 -6.11 -8.84
C PRO A 69 -4.81 -4.63 -8.75
N GLY A 70 -4.09 -4.11 -9.74
CA GLY A 70 -3.40 -2.83 -9.62
C GLY A 70 -2.15 -2.93 -8.77
N GLY A 71 -1.27 -1.92 -8.88
CA GLY A 71 0.05 -1.91 -8.25
C GLY A 71 0.51 -0.49 -7.88
N SER A 72 1.72 -0.38 -7.38
CA SER A 72 2.73 -1.45 -7.19
C SER A 72 2.53 -2.29 -5.92
N SER A 73 1.69 -1.89 -4.96
CA SER A 73 1.43 -2.64 -3.73
C SER A 73 0.43 -3.81 -3.97
N SER A 74 0.64 -4.56 -5.04
CA SER A 74 -0.26 -5.57 -5.60
C SER A 74 -0.54 -6.74 -4.65
N GLY A 75 0.48 -7.32 -4.05
CA GLY A 75 0.34 -8.43 -3.12
C GLY A 75 -0.30 -8.01 -1.80
N SER A 76 0.00 -6.80 -1.32
CA SER A 76 -0.59 -6.24 -0.10
C SER A 76 -2.10 -6.05 -0.26
N VAL A 77 -2.55 -5.45 -1.34
CA VAL A 77 -3.99 -5.27 -1.61
C VAL A 77 -4.71 -6.59 -1.81
N SER A 78 -4.09 -7.53 -2.55
CA SER A 78 -4.61 -8.87 -2.77
C SER A 78 -4.80 -9.65 -1.46
N ALA A 79 -3.83 -9.58 -0.55
CA ALA A 79 -3.91 -10.23 0.75
C ALA A 79 -5.05 -9.68 1.61
N VAL A 80 -5.27 -8.37 1.62
CA VAL A 80 -6.37 -7.73 2.36
C VAL A 80 -7.71 -8.05 1.71
N ALA A 81 -7.85 -7.88 0.39
CA ALA A 81 -9.08 -8.16 -0.34
C ALA A 81 -9.49 -9.64 -0.24
N GLY A 82 -8.51 -10.55 -0.27
CA GLY A 82 -8.71 -11.99 -0.13
C GLY A 82 -8.88 -12.48 1.30
N GLY A 83 -8.81 -11.60 2.31
CA GLY A 83 -9.01 -11.97 3.72
C GLY A 83 -7.84 -12.73 4.35
N VAL A 84 -6.66 -12.69 3.75
CA VAL A 84 -5.43 -13.34 4.28
C VAL A 84 -4.91 -12.61 5.51
N CYS A 85 -5.09 -11.30 5.55
CA CYS A 85 -4.78 -10.45 6.71
C CYS A 85 -5.80 -9.33 6.86
N ASP A 86 -5.85 -8.71 8.04
CA ASP A 86 -6.79 -7.62 8.33
C ASP A 86 -6.35 -6.30 7.70
N THR A 87 -5.05 -6.06 7.69
CA THR A 87 -4.42 -4.86 7.11
C THR A 87 -3.08 -5.23 6.50
N ALA A 88 -2.62 -4.43 5.55
CA ALA A 88 -1.29 -4.57 4.96
C ALA A 88 -0.70 -3.20 4.64
N LEU A 89 0.58 -3.02 4.93
CA LEU A 89 1.33 -1.84 4.51
C LEU A 89 1.65 -1.91 3.01
N GLY A 90 1.76 -0.75 2.42
CA GLY A 90 2.26 -0.55 1.06
C GLY A 90 2.87 0.83 0.93
N THR A 91 3.23 1.19 -0.29
CA THR A 91 3.79 2.51 -0.62
C THR A 91 3.00 3.19 -1.72
N ASP A 92 3.06 4.51 -1.77
CA ASP A 92 2.44 5.29 -2.83
C ASP A 92 3.35 6.46 -3.20
N THR A 93 3.94 6.39 -4.37
CA THR A 93 4.73 7.45 -4.98
C THR A 93 3.86 8.20 -6.01
N GLY A 94 3.23 7.46 -6.91
CA GLY A 94 2.39 8.00 -7.98
C GLY A 94 0.97 7.40 -8.04
N GLY A 95 0.57 6.55 -7.06
CA GLY A 95 -0.73 5.89 -7.06
C GLY A 95 -0.73 4.50 -6.45
N SER A 96 0.40 3.98 -6.00
CA SER A 96 0.60 2.56 -5.66
C SER A 96 -0.14 2.07 -4.40
N MET A 97 -0.89 2.93 -3.71
CA MET A 97 -1.92 2.57 -2.71
C MET A 97 -3.32 2.76 -3.30
N ARG A 98 -3.57 3.90 -3.90
CA ARG A 98 -4.90 4.31 -4.36
C ARG A 98 -5.40 3.48 -5.54
N VAL A 99 -4.54 3.20 -6.51
CA VAL A 99 -4.90 2.40 -7.70
C VAL A 99 -5.29 0.98 -7.30
N PRO A 100 -4.44 0.20 -6.59
CA PRO A 100 -4.80 -1.16 -6.20
C PRO A 100 -6.00 -1.21 -5.23
N ALA A 101 -6.15 -0.23 -4.33
CA ALA A 101 -7.34 -0.15 -3.47
C ALA A 101 -8.63 -0.03 -4.29
N SER A 102 -8.63 0.84 -5.31
CA SER A 102 -9.76 1.01 -6.23
C SER A 102 -10.06 -0.26 -7.02
N HIS A 103 -9.02 -0.93 -7.55
CA HIS A 103 -9.18 -2.14 -8.34
C HIS A 103 -9.72 -3.33 -7.54
N CYS A 104 -9.29 -3.46 -6.28
CA CYS A 104 -9.65 -4.59 -5.42
C CYS A 104 -10.83 -4.30 -4.47
N GLY A 105 -11.46 -3.12 -4.56
CA GLY A 105 -12.63 -2.75 -3.77
C GLY A 105 -12.38 -2.70 -2.26
N VAL A 106 -11.19 -2.27 -1.83
CA VAL A 106 -10.83 -2.08 -0.43
C VAL A 106 -10.48 -0.62 -0.14
N TYR A 107 -10.41 -0.27 1.12
CA TYR A 107 -9.92 1.04 1.54
C TYR A 107 -8.40 1.07 1.49
N GLY A 108 -7.85 2.14 0.95
CA GLY A 108 -6.40 2.38 0.93
C GLY A 108 -6.12 3.86 1.11
N ILE A 109 -5.09 4.17 1.88
CA ILE A 109 -4.71 5.54 2.16
C ILE A 109 -3.30 5.83 1.66
N ARG A 110 -3.16 6.92 0.89
CA ARG A 110 -1.91 7.62 0.70
C ARG A 110 -1.81 8.70 1.76
N THR A 111 -0.83 8.58 2.63
CA THR A 111 -0.58 9.59 3.67
C THR A 111 0.03 10.86 3.07
N THR A 112 -0.05 11.96 3.80
CA THR A 112 0.76 13.14 3.49
C THR A 112 2.24 12.78 3.57
N HIS A 113 3.04 13.22 2.60
CA HIS A 113 4.48 12.97 2.56
C HIS A 113 5.16 13.39 3.89
N GLY A 114 6.02 12.51 4.41
CA GLY A 114 6.75 12.73 5.65
C GLY A 114 5.95 12.50 6.94
N ARG A 115 4.66 12.11 6.87
CA ARG A 115 3.83 11.83 8.06
C ARG A 115 4.11 10.44 8.65
N VAL A 116 4.32 9.45 7.83
CA VAL A 116 4.76 8.11 8.24
C VAL A 116 6.22 7.96 7.82
N PRO A 117 7.10 7.51 8.71
CA PRO A 117 8.52 7.31 8.40
C PRO A 117 8.72 6.34 7.23
N ILE A 118 9.63 6.68 6.31
CA ILE A 118 9.99 5.85 5.14
C ILE A 118 11.33 5.15 5.29
N GLU A 119 11.99 5.26 6.43
CA GLU A 119 13.23 4.56 6.73
C GLU A 119 13.03 3.04 6.62
N GLY A 120 13.98 2.37 5.98
CA GLY A 120 13.91 0.93 5.74
C GLY A 120 12.94 0.51 4.62
N VAL A 121 12.34 1.46 3.91
CA VAL A 121 11.57 1.23 2.69
C VAL A 121 12.50 1.29 1.48
N VAL A 122 12.34 0.38 0.53
CA VAL A 122 13.05 0.46 -0.76
C VAL A 122 12.50 1.67 -1.53
N PRO A 123 13.32 2.66 -1.86
CA PRO A 123 12.84 3.89 -2.46
C PRO A 123 12.53 3.72 -3.96
N LEU A 124 11.53 4.44 -4.44
CA LEU A 124 11.29 4.67 -5.87
C LEU A 124 11.62 6.12 -6.23
N ALA A 125 11.00 7.08 -5.56
CA ALA A 125 11.28 8.50 -5.72
C ALA A 125 11.12 9.17 -4.34
N HIS A 126 12.22 9.31 -3.62
CA HIS A 126 12.28 9.64 -2.20
C HIS A 126 11.46 10.88 -1.80
N SER A 127 11.40 11.89 -2.66
CA SER A 127 10.63 13.12 -2.44
C SER A 127 9.11 12.96 -2.62
N PHE A 128 8.66 11.81 -3.10
CA PHE A 128 7.24 11.50 -3.33
C PHE A 128 6.78 10.25 -2.58
N ASP A 129 7.72 9.38 -2.18
CA ASP A 129 7.42 8.12 -1.51
C ASP A 129 6.67 8.35 -0.21
N THR A 130 5.60 7.60 -0.02
CA THR A 130 4.83 7.58 1.22
C THR A 130 4.53 6.14 1.62
N VAL A 131 4.44 5.88 2.92
CA VAL A 131 3.87 4.64 3.44
C VAL A 131 2.37 4.84 3.64
N GLY A 132 1.60 3.86 3.19
CA GLY A 132 0.17 3.78 3.42
C GLY A 132 -0.24 2.38 3.85
N TRP A 133 -1.53 2.15 4.01
CA TRP A 133 -2.08 0.84 4.36
C TRP A 133 -3.44 0.59 3.73
N PHE A 134 -3.78 -0.69 3.63
CA PHE A 134 -5.07 -1.18 3.16
C PHE A 134 -5.88 -1.75 4.31
N ALA A 135 -7.20 -1.66 4.21
CA ALA A 135 -8.15 -2.31 5.11
C ALA A 135 -9.45 -2.66 4.37
N ARG A 136 -10.18 -3.68 4.82
CA ARG A 136 -11.49 -4.03 4.25
C ARG A 136 -12.62 -3.12 4.72
N ASP A 137 -12.43 -2.45 5.85
CA ASP A 137 -13.44 -1.58 6.45
C ASP A 137 -12.81 -0.30 7.02
N PRO A 138 -13.63 0.76 7.24
CA PRO A 138 -13.15 2.04 7.73
C PRO A 138 -12.63 1.98 9.17
N GLU A 139 -13.16 1.10 10.01
CA GLU A 139 -12.76 0.93 11.40
C GLU A 139 -11.31 0.46 11.49
N MET A 140 -10.95 -0.55 10.71
CA MET A 140 -9.57 -1.04 10.64
C MET A 140 -8.64 0.00 10.01
N LEU A 141 -9.10 0.71 8.97
CA LEU A 141 -8.33 1.79 8.36
C LEU A 141 -7.99 2.88 9.39
N LEU A 142 -8.98 3.29 10.19
CA LEU A 142 -8.82 4.27 11.27
C LEU A 142 -7.89 3.74 12.36
N ARG A 143 -8.11 2.53 12.84
CA ARG A 143 -7.32 1.90 13.91
C ARG A 143 -5.82 1.86 13.58
N VAL A 144 -5.47 1.51 12.35
CA VAL A 144 -4.07 1.55 11.88
C VAL A 144 -3.58 3.00 11.80
N GLY A 145 -4.44 3.91 11.39
CA GLY A 145 -4.14 5.34 11.33
C GLY A 145 -3.80 5.95 12.69
N GLU A 146 -4.55 5.61 13.73
CA GLU A 146 -4.28 6.06 15.10
C GLU A 146 -2.93 5.58 15.63
N VAL A 147 -2.46 4.42 15.17
CA VAL A 147 -1.14 3.87 15.53
C VAL A 147 -0.01 4.52 14.76
N LEU A 148 -0.17 4.69 13.44
CA LEU A 148 0.89 5.22 12.57
C LEU A 148 0.97 6.75 12.54
N LEU A 149 -0.08 7.44 12.99
CA LEU A 149 -0.20 8.88 13.04
C LEU A 149 -0.57 9.32 14.48
N PRO A 150 0.38 9.27 15.42
CA PRO A 150 0.08 9.45 16.85
C PRO A 150 -0.44 10.86 17.21
N ASP A 151 -0.26 11.83 16.32
CA ASP A 151 -0.81 13.18 16.42
C ASP A 151 -2.13 13.35 15.63
N PHE A 152 -2.75 12.23 15.22
CA PHE A 152 -4.03 12.27 14.53
C PHE A 152 -5.13 12.72 15.47
N GLU A 153 -5.85 13.76 15.06
CA GLU A 153 -7.05 14.25 15.74
C GLU A 153 -8.25 14.16 14.78
N MET A 154 -9.33 13.60 15.27
CA MET A 154 -10.60 13.57 14.53
C MET A 154 -11.12 15.02 14.38
N LYS A 155 -11.20 15.50 13.16
CA LYS A 155 -11.73 16.83 12.86
C LYS A 155 -13.20 16.74 12.47
N PRO A 156 -13.98 17.83 12.67
CA PRO A 156 -15.34 17.90 12.15
C PRO A 156 -15.39 17.62 10.64
N MET A 157 -16.51 17.04 10.19
CA MET A 157 -16.73 16.81 8.76
C MET A 157 -16.51 18.11 7.95
N PRO A 158 -15.82 18.00 6.80
CA PRO A 158 -15.62 19.15 5.91
C PRO A 158 -16.98 19.71 5.45
N THR A 159 -17.12 21.03 5.48
CA THR A 159 -18.32 21.72 4.96
C THR A 159 -18.16 22.16 3.51
N ARG A 160 -16.99 21.91 2.93
CA ARG A 160 -16.62 22.30 1.57
C ARG A 160 -16.10 21.11 0.82
N LEU A 161 -16.76 20.78 -0.30
CA LEU A 161 -16.31 19.79 -1.27
C LEU A 161 -15.75 20.52 -2.50
N MET A 162 -14.55 20.12 -2.93
CA MET A 162 -13.99 20.55 -4.21
C MET A 162 -14.01 19.36 -5.18
N VAL A 163 -14.51 19.59 -6.38
CA VAL A 163 -14.51 18.61 -7.47
C VAL A 163 -13.58 19.12 -8.56
N VAL A 164 -12.61 18.29 -8.94
CA VAL A 164 -11.66 18.60 -10.01
C VAL A 164 -12.28 18.18 -11.35
N THR A 165 -13.06 19.08 -11.93
CA THR A 165 -13.83 18.79 -13.16
C THR A 165 -12.95 18.46 -14.35
N ASP A 166 -11.77 19.05 -14.47
CA ASP A 166 -10.78 18.78 -15.52
C ASP A 166 -10.32 17.31 -15.48
N ALA A 167 -10.07 16.77 -14.26
CA ALA A 167 -9.69 15.37 -14.12
C ALA A 167 -10.85 14.41 -14.44
N LEU A 168 -12.09 14.82 -14.15
CA LEU A 168 -13.26 14.02 -14.49
C LEU A 168 -13.55 14.00 -16.00
N ALA A 169 -13.17 15.05 -16.73
CA ALA A 169 -13.35 15.14 -18.17
C ALA A 169 -12.47 14.14 -18.96
N GLU A 170 -11.38 13.65 -18.34
CA GLU A 170 -10.47 12.67 -18.94
C GLU A 170 -10.87 11.21 -18.65
N LEU A 171 -11.92 11.00 -17.85
CA LEU A 171 -12.38 9.64 -17.53
C LEU A 171 -13.21 9.04 -18.66
N GLU A 172 -13.10 7.73 -18.85
CA GLU A 172 -14.02 6.98 -19.68
C GLU A 172 -15.46 7.14 -19.19
N PRO A 173 -16.46 7.28 -20.07
CA PRO A 173 -17.86 7.49 -19.65
C PRO A 173 -18.41 6.43 -18.70
N SER A 174 -17.86 5.21 -18.73
CA SER A 174 -18.24 4.10 -17.84
C SER A 174 -17.64 4.20 -16.43
N ALA A 175 -16.75 5.15 -16.20
CA ALA A 175 -16.07 5.35 -14.90
C ALA A 175 -16.65 6.52 -14.09
N VAL A 176 -17.69 7.20 -14.61
CA VAL A 176 -18.35 8.37 -13.99
C VAL A 176 -19.68 7.98 -13.33
#